data_3df6e09bd4998424bd7a0fc953994297
#
_entry.id   3df6e09bd4998424bd7a0fc953994297
#
_cell.length_a   1.000
_cell.length_b   1.000
_cell.length_c   1.000
_cell.angle_alpha   90.00
_cell.angle_beta   90.00
_cell.angle_gamma   90.00
#
_symmetry.space_group_name_H-M   'P 1'
#
loop_
_entity.id
_entity.type
_entity.pdbx_description
1 polymer ?
#
loop_
_entity_poly.entity_id
_entity_poly.type
_entity_poly.pdbx_seq_one_letter_code
_entity_poly.pdbx_strand_id
1 'polypeptide(L)'
;RQRQMCIRDRNKEKTFFIFILFWLLVIAQIDTYSQLTTSGTFAATMRLAIPILLAGLGGIFSERSGVVNIGLEGMMIMGTWFGAWAAWLYGPWWGVAAGIFGGLIFGLIHAIATVSFQVDHIVSGVAINILAAGTARLFSVVAYANESQGVATQSPRISGEISSFSLPFLSGGTFLGNETSDWLRNLEDLNLFFISDISGLLGGLTRDISYLSFIALSLVPICMWILWSTPFGLQLRSVGEFPIGSESLGINVYLMKYIGVTLSGAFSGLAGAYLVIESSGIYRENQTGGRGFIALASVIFGNWRPTGVLMGSGLFGYADALQLRSEESVHGLLLLISIV
;
A
#
# COMPACT_ATOMS: atom_id res chain seq x y z
N ARG A 1 1.53 29.88 19.67
CA ARG A 1 0.60 28.85 20.18
C ARG A 1 0.34 27.73 19.15
N GLN A 2 0.05 28.02 17.88
CA GLN A 2 -0.15 26.99 16.84
C GLN A 2 1.08 26.10 16.60
N ARG A 3 2.30 26.66 16.53
CA ARG A 3 3.54 25.88 16.39
C ARG A 3 3.77 24.92 17.57
N GLN A 4 3.46 25.34 18.78
CA GLN A 4 3.61 24.48 19.97
C GLN A 4 2.57 23.36 20.00
N MET A 5 1.35 23.61 19.50
CA MET A 5 0.30 22.60 19.40
C MET A 5 0.67 21.52 18.38
N CYS A 6 1.16 21.90 17.17
CA CYS A 6 1.64 20.96 16.15
C CYS A 6 2.84 20.11 16.60
N ILE A 7 3.77 20.68 17.40
CA ILE A 7 4.91 19.92 17.93
C ILE A 7 4.45 18.93 19.01
N ARG A 8 3.48 19.32 19.85
CA ARG A 8 2.94 18.47 20.90
C ARG A 8 2.13 17.30 20.36
N ASP A 9 1.38 17.50 19.27
CA ASP A 9 0.59 16.43 18.64
C ASP A 9 1.51 15.46 17.88
N ARG A 10 2.55 15.95 17.21
CA ARG A 10 3.55 15.09 16.55
C ARG A 10 4.32 14.18 17.53
N ASN A 11 4.55 14.64 18.73
CA ASN A 11 5.20 13.80 19.75
C ASN A 11 4.23 12.76 20.35
N LYS A 12 2.94 13.07 20.45
CA LYS A 12 1.93 12.11 20.92
C LYS A 12 1.77 10.92 19.98
N GLU A 13 1.76 11.15 18.66
CA GLU A 13 1.69 10.06 17.67
C GLU A 13 2.88 9.11 17.81
N LYS A 14 4.11 9.66 17.87
CA LYS A 14 5.31 8.86 18.07
C LYS A 14 5.28 8.08 19.38
N THR A 15 4.84 8.71 20.47
CA THR A 15 4.73 8.08 21.77
C THR A 15 3.71 6.94 21.75
N PHE A 16 2.58 7.11 21.05
CA PHE A 16 1.57 6.07 20.91
C PHE A 16 2.10 4.83 20.16
N PHE A 17 2.81 5.03 19.05
CA PHE A 17 3.42 3.92 18.30
C PHE A 17 4.52 3.21 19.10
N ILE A 18 5.36 3.96 19.82
CA ILE A 18 6.38 3.39 20.70
C ILE A 18 5.72 2.57 21.82
N PHE A 19 4.62 3.05 22.37
CA PHE A 19 3.87 2.35 23.42
C PHE A 19 3.27 1.04 22.89
N ILE A 20 2.66 1.04 21.69
CA ILE A 20 2.13 -0.18 21.07
C ILE A 20 3.27 -1.18 20.81
N LEU A 21 4.38 -0.72 20.22
CA LEU A 21 5.54 -1.58 19.94
C LEU A 21 6.11 -2.18 21.22
N PHE A 22 6.23 -1.38 22.29
CA PHE A 22 6.71 -1.86 23.60
C PHE A 22 5.81 -2.98 24.16
N TRP A 23 4.49 -2.76 24.17
CA TRP A 23 3.57 -3.79 24.67
C TRP A 23 3.53 -5.03 23.79
N LEU A 24 3.69 -4.88 22.48
CA LEU A 24 3.78 -6.00 21.56
C LEU A 24 5.03 -6.85 21.85
N LEU A 25 6.18 -6.21 22.07
CA LEU A 25 7.41 -6.89 22.46
C LEU A 25 7.29 -7.57 23.84
N VAL A 26 6.60 -6.95 24.81
CA VAL A 26 6.34 -7.58 26.12
C VAL A 26 5.44 -8.81 25.98
N ILE A 27 4.39 -8.73 25.17
CA ILE A 27 3.47 -9.86 24.93
C ILE A 27 4.20 -11.00 24.21
N ALA A 28 5.07 -10.69 23.26
CA ALA A 28 5.85 -11.67 22.50
C ALA A 28 6.82 -12.51 23.36
N GLN A 29 7.14 -12.06 24.58
CA GLN A 29 7.96 -12.84 25.51
C GLN A 29 7.23 -14.07 26.10
N ILE A 30 5.93 -14.18 25.89
CA ILE A 30 5.15 -15.37 26.26
C ILE A 30 5.27 -16.37 25.11
N ASP A 31 5.75 -17.58 25.38
CA ASP A 31 6.01 -18.63 24.35
C ASP A 31 4.85 -18.84 23.36
N THR A 32 3.61 -18.74 23.84
CA THR A 32 2.39 -18.85 23.03
C THR A 32 2.27 -17.75 21.96
N TYR A 33 2.94 -16.62 22.16
CA TYR A 33 2.86 -15.45 21.26
C TYR A 33 4.18 -15.11 20.56
N SER A 34 5.19 -15.98 20.66
CA SER A 34 6.51 -15.77 20.02
C SER A 34 6.42 -15.54 18.51
N GLN A 35 5.38 -16.08 17.85
CA GLN A 35 5.15 -15.88 16.41
C GLN A 35 4.77 -14.44 16.03
N LEU A 36 4.39 -13.59 16.99
CA LEU A 36 4.00 -12.19 16.72
C LEU A 36 5.18 -11.37 16.18
N THR A 37 6.40 -11.67 16.62
CA THR A 37 7.59 -10.87 16.32
C THR A 37 8.59 -11.55 15.37
N THR A 38 8.21 -12.66 14.74
CA THR A 38 9.08 -13.36 13.80
C THR A 38 9.31 -12.56 12.50
N SER A 39 10.46 -12.76 11.87
CA SER A 39 10.80 -12.17 10.57
C SER A 39 9.75 -12.48 9.49
N GLY A 40 9.19 -13.69 9.51
CA GLY A 40 8.10 -14.07 8.60
C GLY A 40 6.81 -13.26 8.81
N THR A 41 6.45 -12.89 10.06
CA THR A 41 5.29 -12.03 10.34
C THR A 41 5.51 -10.63 9.81
N PHE A 42 6.70 -10.06 10.01
CA PHE A 42 7.00 -8.72 9.51
C PHE A 42 7.16 -8.68 7.98
N ALA A 43 7.69 -9.74 7.35
CA ALA A 43 7.70 -9.87 5.89
C ALA A 43 6.28 -9.92 5.30
N ALA A 44 5.36 -10.69 5.91
CA ALA A 44 3.96 -10.70 5.53
C ALA A 44 3.30 -9.34 5.75
N THR A 45 3.58 -8.68 6.89
CA THR A 45 3.13 -7.32 7.19
C THR A 45 3.53 -6.34 6.09
N MET A 46 4.78 -6.36 5.63
CA MET A 46 5.23 -5.51 4.54
C MET A 46 4.42 -5.72 3.26
N ARG A 47 4.26 -6.98 2.84
CA ARG A 47 3.53 -7.31 1.61
C ARG A 47 2.07 -6.84 1.66
N LEU A 48 1.43 -6.91 2.82
CA LEU A 48 0.04 -6.48 3.01
C LEU A 48 -0.10 -4.97 3.24
N ALA A 49 0.89 -4.33 3.85
CA ALA A 49 0.90 -2.89 4.11
C ALA A 49 1.18 -2.05 2.86
N ILE A 50 2.03 -2.50 1.94
CA ILE A 50 2.46 -1.73 0.78
C ILE A 50 1.29 -1.30 -0.13
N PRO A 51 0.31 -2.13 -0.48
CA PRO A 51 -0.85 -1.68 -1.26
C PRO A 51 -1.63 -0.56 -0.55
N ILE A 52 -1.83 -0.69 0.77
CA ILE A 52 -2.50 0.33 1.59
C ILE A 52 -1.68 1.62 1.62
N LEU A 53 -0.35 1.50 1.78
CA LEU A 53 0.59 2.62 1.75
C LEU A 53 0.53 3.38 0.43
N LEU A 54 0.62 2.68 -0.70
CA LEU A 54 0.62 3.29 -2.03
C LEU A 54 -0.70 4.03 -2.31
N ALA A 55 -1.84 3.38 -2.07
CA ALA A 55 -3.14 4.02 -2.23
C ALA A 55 -3.30 5.22 -1.27
N GLY A 56 -2.80 5.12 -0.04
CA GLY A 56 -2.81 6.21 0.94
C GLY A 56 -1.91 7.39 0.54
N LEU A 57 -0.72 7.13 -0.03
CA LEU A 57 0.11 8.21 -0.60
C LEU A 57 -0.64 8.95 -1.71
N GLY A 58 -1.34 8.22 -2.58
CA GLY A 58 -2.24 8.80 -3.57
C GLY A 58 -3.33 9.65 -2.94
N GLY A 59 -4.00 9.13 -1.90
CA GLY A 59 -5.03 9.86 -1.14
C GLY A 59 -4.54 11.21 -0.60
N ILE A 60 -3.28 11.28 -0.11
CA ILE A 60 -2.71 12.55 0.36
C ILE A 60 -2.66 13.59 -0.75
N PHE A 61 -2.25 13.24 -1.97
CA PHE A 61 -2.19 14.21 -3.08
C PHE A 61 -3.57 14.76 -3.43
N SER A 62 -4.59 13.91 -3.48
CA SER A 62 -5.96 14.34 -3.75
C SER A 62 -6.49 15.22 -2.63
N GLU A 63 -6.43 14.78 -1.38
CA GLU A 63 -6.98 15.53 -0.24
C GLU A 63 -6.23 16.84 0.03
N ARG A 64 -4.90 16.87 -0.18
CA ARG A 64 -4.11 18.11 -0.09
C ARG A 64 -4.40 19.08 -1.24
N SER A 65 -5.01 18.63 -2.34
CA SER A 65 -5.53 19.53 -3.39
C SER A 65 -6.95 20.03 -3.12
N GLY A 66 -7.58 19.58 -2.02
CA GLY A 66 -8.94 19.94 -1.62
C GLY A 66 -10.04 19.07 -2.24
N VAL A 67 -9.69 17.90 -2.77
CA VAL A 67 -10.64 16.91 -3.30
C VAL A 67 -10.52 15.61 -2.52
N VAL A 68 -11.57 15.23 -1.80
CA VAL A 68 -11.62 13.94 -1.09
C VAL A 68 -11.83 12.82 -2.10
N ASN A 69 -10.97 11.80 -2.09
CA ASN A 69 -11.04 10.69 -3.04
C ASN A 69 -11.45 9.38 -2.36
N ILE A 70 -12.74 9.12 -2.27
CA ILE A 70 -13.28 7.83 -1.80
C ILE A 70 -13.20 6.75 -2.90
N GLY A 71 -12.93 7.14 -4.14
CA GLY A 71 -12.77 6.24 -5.28
C GLY A 71 -11.45 5.46 -5.34
N LEU A 72 -10.59 5.55 -4.31
CA LEU A 72 -9.30 4.84 -4.25
C LEU A 72 -9.45 3.34 -4.47
N GLU A 73 -10.52 2.74 -3.91
CA GLU A 73 -10.80 1.31 -4.07
C GLU A 73 -11.05 0.94 -5.53
N GLY A 74 -11.90 1.69 -6.24
CA GLY A 74 -12.18 1.46 -7.65
C GLY A 74 -10.96 1.67 -8.54
N MET A 75 -10.16 2.71 -8.28
CA MET A 75 -8.90 2.96 -8.98
C MET A 75 -7.90 1.81 -8.76
N MET A 76 -7.88 1.25 -7.56
CA MET A 76 -7.07 0.09 -7.20
C MET A 76 -7.57 -1.19 -7.92
N ILE A 77 -8.91 -1.42 -8.00
CA ILE A 77 -9.52 -2.51 -8.77
C ILE A 77 -9.07 -2.45 -10.23
N MET A 78 -9.11 -1.29 -10.86
CA MET A 78 -8.64 -1.14 -12.24
C MET A 78 -7.14 -1.36 -12.36
N GLY A 79 -6.37 -0.93 -11.36
CA GLY A 79 -4.95 -1.22 -11.26
C GLY A 79 -4.64 -2.72 -11.19
N THR A 80 -5.44 -3.51 -10.44
CA THR A 80 -5.29 -4.97 -10.38
C THR A 80 -5.59 -5.61 -11.72
N TRP A 81 -6.67 -5.19 -12.38
CA TRP A 81 -7.07 -5.78 -13.66
C TRP A 81 -6.06 -5.50 -14.77
N PHE A 82 -5.73 -4.23 -15.02
CA PHE A 82 -4.75 -3.84 -16.03
C PHE A 82 -3.36 -4.39 -15.73
N GLY A 83 -3.00 -4.40 -14.44
CA GLY A 83 -1.75 -4.96 -13.97
C GLY A 83 -1.62 -6.45 -14.29
N ALA A 84 -2.65 -7.23 -13.99
CA ALA A 84 -2.67 -8.67 -14.30
C ALA A 84 -2.66 -8.94 -15.80
N TRP A 85 -3.48 -8.23 -16.56
CA TRP A 85 -3.60 -8.42 -18.00
C TRP A 85 -2.28 -8.16 -18.73
N ALA A 86 -1.62 -7.05 -18.45
CA ALA A 86 -0.35 -6.72 -19.09
C ALA A 86 0.80 -7.58 -18.54
N ALA A 87 0.79 -7.94 -17.25
CA ALA A 87 1.81 -8.81 -16.69
C ALA A 87 1.74 -10.24 -17.25
N TRP A 88 0.54 -10.75 -17.53
CA TRP A 88 0.34 -12.03 -18.19
C TRP A 88 0.91 -12.04 -19.60
N LEU A 89 0.66 -10.98 -20.38
CA LEU A 89 1.07 -10.89 -21.80
C LEU A 89 2.54 -10.52 -21.99
N TYR A 90 3.05 -9.57 -21.20
CA TYR A 90 4.33 -8.89 -21.46
C TYR A 90 5.31 -8.92 -20.28
N GLY A 91 4.90 -9.51 -19.15
CA GLY A 91 5.71 -9.62 -17.95
C GLY A 91 5.43 -8.55 -16.88
N PRO A 92 5.99 -8.75 -15.66
CA PRO A 92 5.57 -8.00 -14.46
C PRO A 92 5.74 -6.48 -14.55
N TRP A 93 6.81 -5.98 -15.14
CA TRP A 93 7.06 -4.54 -15.26
C TRP A 93 6.06 -3.82 -16.16
N TRP A 94 5.63 -4.49 -17.24
CA TRP A 94 4.54 -3.98 -18.06
C TRP A 94 3.21 -3.99 -17.31
N GLY A 95 3.02 -4.98 -16.45
CA GLY A 95 1.89 -5.02 -15.52
C GLY A 95 1.87 -3.82 -14.58
N VAL A 96 3.02 -3.44 -14.00
CA VAL A 96 3.14 -2.24 -13.14
C VAL A 96 2.74 -0.99 -13.92
N ALA A 97 3.29 -0.80 -15.13
CA ALA A 97 2.98 0.37 -15.95
C ALA A 97 1.50 0.44 -16.35
N ALA A 98 0.92 -0.69 -16.77
CA ALA A 98 -0.50 -0.77 -17.15
C ALA A 98 -1.42 -0.57 -15.95
N GLY A 99 -1.06 -1.06 -14.76
CA GLY A 99 -1.84 -0.85 -13.55
C GLY A 99 -1.86 0.61 -13.12
N ILE A 100 -0.72 1.31 -13.18
CA ILE A 100 -0.64 2.76 -12.97
C ILE A 100 -1.56 3.49 -13.95
N PHE A 101 -1.52 3.12 -15.23
CA PHE A 101 -2.33 3.72 -16.28
C PHE A 101 -3.82 3.48 -16.06
N GLY A 102 -4.23 2.27 -15.67
CA GLY A 102 -5.61 1.92 -15.36
C GLY A 102 -6.16 2.77 -14.20
N GLY A 103 -5.42 2.90 -13.12
CA GLY A 103 -5.80 3.76 -12.00
C GLY A 103 -5.82 5.24 -12.36
N LEU A 104 -4.87 5.71 -13.18
CA LEU A 104 -4.79 7.09 -13.69
C LEU A 104 -6.03 7.46 -14.49
N ILE A 105 -6.52 6.59 -15.38
CA ILE A 105 -7.75 6.83 -16.17
C ILE A 105 -8.94 7.05 -15.22
N PHE A 106 -9.15 6.20 -14.24
CA PHE A 106 -10.24 6.33 -13.29
C PHE A 106 -10.07 7.54 -12.37
N GLY A 107 -8.82 7.88 -12.02
CA GLY A 107 -8.50 9.13 -11.35
C GLY A 107 -8.84 10.36 -12.19
N LEU A 108 -8.57 10.32 -13.48
CA LEU A 108 -8.94 11.40 -14.41
C LEU A 108 -10.47 11.54 -14.54
N ILE A 109 -11.20 10.42 -14.65
CA ILE A 109 -12.67 10.45 -14.67
C ILE A 109 -13.23 11.09 -13.40
N HIS A 110 -12.67 10.71 -12.22
CA HIS A 110 -13.05 11.32 -10.95
C HIS A 110 -12.70 12.82 -10.90
N ALA A 111 -11.53 13.22 -11.42
CA ALA A 111 -11.14 14.63 -11.52
C ALA A 111 -12.10 15.44 -12.44
N ILE A 112 -12.49 14.90 -13.58
CA ILE A 112 -13.45 15.53 -14.46
C ILE A 112 -14.79 15.72 -13.74
N ALA A 113 -15.30 14.71 -13.06
CA ALA A 113 -16.56 14.79 -12.34
C ALA A 113 -16.50 15.82 -11.20
N THR A 114 -15.46 15.82 -10.39
CA THR A 114 -15.38 16.66 -9.17
C THR A 114 -14.88 18.07 -9.44
N VAL A 115 -13.94 18.25 -10.37
CA VAL A 115 -13.32 19.56 -10.64
C VAL A 115 -14.07 20.33 -11.72
N SER A 116 -14.43 19.69 -12.86
CA SER A 116 -15.13 20.37 -13.95
C SER A 116 -16.62 20.43 -13.76
N PHE A 117 -17.25 19.31 -13.40
CA PHE A 117 -18.71 19.26 -13.20
C PHE A 117 -19.13 19.56 -11.77
N GLN A 118 -18.20 19.77 -10.84
CA GLN A 118 -18.45 20.10 -9.43
C GLN A 118 -19.42 19.12 -8.74
N VAL A 119 -19.38 17.84 -9.15
CA VAL A 119 -20.13 16.78 -8.49
C VAL A 119 -19.55 16.58 -7.09
N ASP A 120 -20.41 16.27 -6.13
CA ASP A 120 -19.97 15.91 -4.79
C ASP A 120 -18.92 14.80 -4.81
N HIS A 121 -17.86 15.00 -4.04
CA HIS A 121 -16.66 14.12 -4.04
C HIS A 121 -17.00 12.70 -3.59
N ILE A 122 -17.90 12.57 -2.60
CA ILE A 122 -18.33 11.28 -2.05
C ILE A 122 -19.15 10.52 -3.08
N VAL A 123 -20.13 11.20 -3.69
CA VAL A 123 -21.00 10.61 -4.72
C VAL A 123 -20.17 10.15 -5.91
N SER A 124 -19.27 11.00 -6.41
CA SER A 124 -18.37 10.65 -7.50
C SER A 124 -17.45 9.47 -7.15
N GLY A 125 -16.88 9.45 -5.93
CA GLY A 125 -16.01 8.36 -5.47
C GLY A 125 -16.73 7.01 -5.39
N VAL A 126 -17.95 6.99 -4.86
CA VAL A 126 -18.79 5.78 -4.82
C VAL A 126 -19.15 5.32 -6.24
N ALA A 127 -19.49 6.24 -7.14
CA ALA A 127 -19.77 5.91 -8.54
C ALA A 127 -18.54 5.28 -9.23
N ILE A 128 -17.35 5.81 -8.99
CA ILE A 128 -16.07 5.25 -9.49
C ILE A 128 -15.86 3.81 -8.98
N ASN A 129 -16.14 3.53 -7.71
CA ASN A 129 -15.97 2.19 -7.16
C ASN A 129 -16.92 1.17 -7.83
N ILE A 130 -18.17 1.54 -8.05
CA ILE A 130 -19.16 0.70 -8.73
C ILE A 130 -18.78 0.51 -10.21
N LEU A 131 -18.41 1.60 -10.88
CA LEU A 131 -18.01 1.57 -12.29
C LEU A 131 -16.78 0.69 -12.51
N ALA A 132 -15.76 0.82 -11.61
CA ALA A 132 -14.53 0.04 -11.70
C ALA A 132 -14.80 -1.46 -11.54
N ALA A 133 -15.62 -1.86 -10.55
CA ALA A 133 -15.97 -3.26 -10.32
C ALA A 133 -16.72 -3.84 -11.54
N GLY A 134 -17.70 -3.12 -12.08
CA GLY A 134 -18.43 -3.54 -13.28
C GLY A 134 -17.54 -3.63 -14.52
N THR A 135 -16.67 -2.65 -14.73
CA THR A 135 -15.74 -2.61 -15.86
C THR A 135 -14.70 -3.74 -15.77
N ALA A 136 -14.12 -3.97 -14.58
CA ALA A 136 -13.17 -5.05 -14.38
C ALA A 136 -13.80 -6.42 -14.65
N ARG A 137 -15.04 -6.64 -14.21
CA ARG A 137 -15.78 -7.86 -14.49
C ARG A 137 -16.06 -8.02 -16.00
N LEU A 138 -16.53 -6.97 -16.68
CA LEU A 138 -16.75 -7.00 -18.13
C LEU A 138 -15.47 -7.36 -18.88
N PHE A 139 -14.37 -6.69 -18.55
CA PHE A 139 -13.08 -6.95 -19.18
C PHE A 139 -12.55 -8.36 -18.87
N SER A 140 -12.81 -8.89 -17.67
CA SER A 140 -12.43 -10.25 -17.31
C SER A 140 -13.17 -11.29 -18.14
N VAL A 141 -14.48 -11.11 -18.35
CA VAL A 141 -15.27 -12.00 -19.22
C VAL A 141 -14.73 -11.96 -20.66
N VAL A 142 -14.39 -10.80 -21.18
CA VAL A 142 -13.89 -10.66 -22.55
C VAL A 142 -12.47 -11.22 -22.71
N ALA A 143 -11.58 -10.97 -21.74
CA ALA A 143 -10.16 -11.31 -21.87
C ALA A 143 -9.81 -12.71 -21.34
N TYR A 144 -10.50 -13.19 -20.30
CA TYR A 144 -10.05 -14.40 -19.57
C TYR A 144 -10.96 -15.62 -19.73
N ALA A 145 -12.20 -15.49 -20.22
CA ALA A 145 -13.15 -16.60 -20.27
C ALA A 145 -12.64 -17.85 -21.04
N ASN A 146 -11.86 -17.63 -22.09
CA ASN A 146 -11.30 -18.72 -22.91
C ASN A 146 -9.92 -19.19 -22.43
N GLU A 147 -9.23 -18.40 -21.62
CA GLU A 147 -7.82 -18.63 -21.23
C GLU A 147 -7.67 -19.22 -19.83
N SER A 148 -8.60 -18.94 -18.93
CA SER A 148 -8.56 -19.34 -17.51
C SER A 148 -9.37 -20.60 -17.22
N GLN A 149 -9.30 -21.63 -18.07
CA GLN A 149 -10.08 -22.88 -17.89
C GLN A 149 -11.59 -22.62 -17.69
N GLY A 150 -12.13 -21.57 -18.31
CA GLY A 150 -13.55 -21.20 -18.21
C GLY A 150 -13.94 -20.38 -16.97
N VAL A 151 -12.98 -19.92 -16.16
CA VAL A 151 -13.25 -19.08 -14.98
C VAL A 151 -13.06 -17.61 -15.33
N ALA A 152 -14.12 -16.94 -15.76
CA ALA A 152 -14.09 -15.54 -16.18
C ALA A 152 -13.73 -14.53 -15.07
N THR A 153 -13.76 -14.94 -13.80
CA THR A 153 -13.47 -14.09 -12.64
C THR A 153 -12.00 -14.09 -12.20
N GLN A 154 -11.16 -14.84 -12.93
CA GLN A 154 -9.75 -15.03 -12.61
C GLN A 154 -8.90 -14.94 -13.88
N SER A 155 -7.73 -14.30 -13.80
CA SER A 155 -6.76 -14.28 -14.89
C SER A 155 -5.96 -15.60 -14.96
N PRO A 156 -5.32 -15.90 -16.09
CA PRO A 156 -4.20 -16.81 -16.10
C PRO A 156 -3.10 -16.36 -15.15
N ARG A 157 -2.20 -17.28 -14.78
CA ARG A 157 -1.06 -16.94 -13.93
C ARG A 157 -0.12 -15.99 -14.65
N ILE A 158 0.37 -14.99 -13.91
CA ILE A 158 1.32 -14.00 -14.42
C ILE A 158 2.62 -14.69 -14.79
N SER A 159 3.16 -14.32 -15.94
CA SER A 159 4.45 -14.84 -16.44
C SER A 159 5.60 -14.09 -15.79
N GLY A 160 6.42 -14.79 -15.01
CA GLY A 160 7.61 -14.25 -14.36
C GLY A 160 7.32 -13.60 -13.01
N GLU A 161 8.39 -13.31 -12.31
CA GLU A 161 8.37 -12.67 -10.98
C GLU A 161 9.32 -11.47 -10.99
N ILE A 162 9.06 -10.47 -10.16
CA ILE A 162 10.00 -9.37 -9.93
C ILE A 162 11.10 -9.90 -9.00
N SER A 163 12.36 -9.73 -9.41
CA SER A 163 13.50 -10.15 -8.60
C SER A 163 13.49 -9.47 -7.23
N SER A 164 13.89 -10.23 -6.23
CA SER A 164 14.10 -9.75 -4.86
C SER A 164 15.60 -9.70 -4.55
N PHE A 165 15.95 -8.93 -3.54
CA PHE A 165 17.27 -8.87 -2.98
C PHE A 165 17.20 -8.83 -1.46
N SER A 166 18.22 -9.37 -0.80
CA SER A 166 18.42 -9.25 0.64
C SER A 166 19.58 -8.31 0.92
N LEU A 167 19.51 -7.53 2.00
CA LEU A 167 20.59 -6.60 2.33
C LEU A 167 21.87 -7.40 2.72
N PRO A 168 23.01 -7.16 2.01
CA PRO A 168 24.27 -7.79 2.36
C PRO A 168 24.67 -7.51 3.80
N PHE A 169 25.36 -8.46 4.43
CA PHE A 169 25.83 -8.41 5.82
C PHE A 169 24.77 -8.39 6.91
N LEU A 170 23.51 -7.99 6.61
CA LEU A 170 22.41 -7.99 7.56
C LEU A 170 21.56 -9.25 7.44
N SER A 171 21.12 -9.58 6.22
CA SER A 171 20.08 -10.58 5.94
C SER A 171 20.53 -11.63 4.91
N GLY A 172 21.84 -11.92 4.81
CA GLY A 172 22.34 -12.99 3.94
C GLY A 172 22.33 -12.65 2.44
N GLY A 173 22.39 -11.37 2.06
CA GLY A 173 22.48 -10.94 0.67
C GLY A 173 23.85 -11.19 0.04
N THR A 174 23.96 -11.02 -1.28
CA THR A 174 25.23 -11.15 -2.01
C THR A 174 25.94 -9.80 -2.11
N PHE A 175 27.26 -9.80 -1.83
CA PHE A 175 28.11 -8.64 -2.04
C PHE A 175 29.30 -9.02 -2.92
N LEU A 176 29.47 -8.34 -4.06
CA LEU A 176 30.51 -8.63 -5.07
C LEU A 176 30.55 -10.10 -5.50
N GLY A 177 29.37 -10.75 -5.59
CA GLY A 177 29.27 -12.16 -6.02
C GLY A 177 29.48 -13.20 -4.91
N ASN A 178 29.78 -12.79 -3.67
CA ASN A 178 29.92 -13.68 -2.52
C ASN A 178 28.70 -13.57 -1.61
N GLU A 179 28.20 -14.71 -1.13
CA GLU A 179 27.16 -14.74 -0.11
C GLU A 179 27.69 -14.20 1.21
N THR A 180 26.91 -13.34 1.85
CA THR A 180 27.23 -12.76 3.16
C THR A 180 26.45 -13.46 4.27
N SER A 181 26.96 -13.40 5.49
CA SER A 181 26.32 -14.01 6.66
C SER A 181 24.99 -13.31 7.00
N ASP A 182 23.95 -14.07 7.36
CA ASP A 182 22.68 -13.57 7.85
C ASP A 182 22.75 -13.35 9.37
N TRP A 183 23.22 -12.18 9.77
CA TRP A 183 23.39 -11.83 11.17
C TRP A 183 22.06 -11.69 11.91
N LEU A 184 21.04 -11.17 11.23
CA LEU A 184 19.73 -10.99 11.86
C LEU A 184 19.06 -12.33 12.14
N ARG A 185 19.22 -13.33 11.27
CA ARG A 185 18.71 -14.68 11.53
C ARG A 185 19.42 -15.34 12.71
N ASN A 186 20.74 -15.21 12.76
CA ASN A 186 21.51 -15.76 13.86
C ASN A 186 21.11 -15.14 15.22
N LEU A 187 20.76 -13.84 15.24
CA LEU A 187 20.26 -13.16 16.45
C LEU A 187 18.81 -13.55 16.77
N GLU A 188 17.96 -13.75 15.76
CA GLU A 188 16.58 -14.22 15.94
C GLU A 188 16.56 -15.63 16.56
N ASP A 189 17.44 -16.54 16.07
CA ASP A 189 17.52 -17.94 16.53
C ASP A 189 18.08 -18.07 17.97
N LEU A 190 18.78 -17.05 18.48
CA LEU A 190 19.29 -17.06 19.88
C LEU A 190 18.20 -16.93 20.95
N ASN A 191 16.98 -16.55 20.59
CA ASN A 191 15.85 -16.34 21.51
C ASN A 191 16.18 -15.47 22.72
N LEU A 192 17.03 -14.44 22.53
CA LEU A 192 17.39 -13.49 23.58
C LEU A 192 16.30 -12.45 23.74
N PHE A 193 15.95 -12.18 25.00
CA PHE A 193 14.93 -11.20 25.38
C PHE A 193 15.08 -9.86 24.63
N PHE A 194 14.04 -9.41 23.92
CA PHE A 194 13.98 -8.25 23.03
C PHE A 194 14.94 -8.23 21.83
N ILE A 195 16.09 -8.89 21.87
CA ILE A 195 17.07 -8.85 20.80
C ILE A 195 16.58 -9.67 19.61
N SER A 196 16.05 -10.87 19.87
CA SER A 196 15.48 -11.72 18.83
C SER A 196 14.25 -11.08 18.15
N ASP A 197 13.40 -10.40 18.93
CA ASP A 197 12.23 -9.72 18.42
C ASP A 197 12.59 -8.53 17.50
N ILE A 198 13.58 -7.74 17.92
CA ILE A 198 14.08 -6.63 17.09
C ILE A 198 14.78 -7.18 15.84
N SER A 199 15.55 -8.26 15.96
CA SER A 199 16.18 -8.90 14.80
C SER A 199 15.15 -9.53 13.87
N GLY A 200 14.08 -10.11 14.37
CA GLY A 200 12.93 -10.58 13.57
C GLY A 200 12.26 -9.45 12.79
N LEU A 201 11.99 -8.32 13.44
CA LEU A 201 11.45 -7.14 12.80
C LEU A 201 12.37 -6.62 11.68
N LEU A 202 13.64 -6.43 11.98
CA LEU A 202 14.61 -5.97 11.00
C LEU A 202 14.83 -6.99 9.88
N GLY A 203 14.87 -8.29 10.22
CA GLY A 203 14.98 -9.38 9.26
C GLY A 203 13.82 -9.43 8.28
N GLY A 204 12.58 -9.27 8.74
CA GLY A 204 11.40 -9.20 7.90
C GLY A 204 11.36 -7.96 6.97
N LEU A 205 12.01 -6.87 7.39
CA LEU A 205 12.11 -5.64 6.61
C LEU A 205 13.29 -5.61 5.62
N THR A 206 14.26 -6.54 5.74
CA THR A 206 15.52 -6.47 4.98
C THR A 206 15.83 -7.72 4.17
N ARG A 207 15.07 -8.82 4.41
CA ARG A 207 15.23 -10.09 3.71
C ARG A 207 14.22 -10.17 2.56
N ASP A 208 14.69 -10.63 1.39
CA ASP A 208 13.87 -10.91 0.20
C ASP A 208 12.94 -9.76 -0.20
N ILE A 209 13.48 -8.53 -0.16
CA ILE A 209 12.74 -7.34 -0.59
C ILE A 209 12.65 -7.35 -2.12
N SER A 210 11.44 -7.36 -2.68
CA SER A 210 11.30 -7.18 -4.12
C SER A 210 11.67 -5.76 -4.54
N TYR A 211 12.18 -5.60 -5.76
CA TYR A 211 12.46 -4.26 -6.29
C TYR A 211 11.21 -3.36 -6.28
N LEU A 212 10.03 -3.93 -6.49
CA LEU A 212 8.78 -3.16 -6.45
C LEU A 212 8.46 -2.69 -5.02
N SER A 213 8.69 -3.52 -4.01
CA SER A 213 8.56 -3.14 -2.59
C SER A 213 9.54 -2.03 -2.21
N PHE A 214 10.78 -2.12 -2.70
CA PHE A 214 11.80 -1.08 -2.47
C PHE A 214 11.38 0.25 -3.11
N ILE A 215 10.87 0.23 -4.35
CA ILE A 215 10.33 1.42 -5.02
C ILE A 215 9.17 2.00 -4.22
N ALA A 216 8.22 1.16 -3.78
CA ALA A 216 7.06 1.60 -3.00
C ALA A 216 7.46 2.32 -1.70
N LEU A 217 8.44 1.77 -0.96
CA LEU A 217 8.96 2.41 0.25
C LEU A 217 9.72 3.70 -0.05
N SER A 218 10.47 3.74 -1.15
CA SER A 218 11.20 4.94 -1.59
C SER A 218 10.27 6.09 -1.97
N LEU A 219 9.04 5.80 -2.40
CA LEU A 219 8.03 6.82 -2.68
C LEU A 219 7.62 7.62 -1.44
N VAL A 220 7.75 7.07 -0.22
CA VAL A 220 7.42 7.79 1.02
C VAL A 220 8.28 9.05 1.21
N PRO A 221 9.63 8.96 1.27
CA PRO A 221 10.46 10.15 1.37
C PRO A 221 10.37 11.05 0.13
N ILE A 222 10.17 10.50 -1.06
CA ILE A 222 9.99 11.28 -2.29
C ILE A 222 8.69 12.12 -2.20
N CYS A 223 7.56 11.52 -1.84
CA CYS A 223 6.30 12.23 -1.64
C CYS A 223 6.40 13.27 -0.52
N MET A 224 7.12 12.95 0.57
CA MET A 224 7.38 13.90 1.63
C MET A 224 8.16 15.11 1.12
N TRP A 225 9.23 14.89 0.35
CA TRP A 225 10.01 15.94 -0.25
C TRP A 225 9.21 16.78 -1.25
N ILE A 226 8.46 16.13 -2.15
CA ILE A 226 7.61 16.81 -3.14
C ILE A 226 6.59 17.71 -2.44
N LEU A 227 5.85 17.19 -1.46
CA LEU A 227 4.76 17.92 -0.82
C LEU A 227 5.24 19.04 0.12
N TRP A 228 6.40 18.89 0.78
CA TRP A 228 6.83 19.86 1.80
C TRP A 228 8.01 20.73 1.41
N SER A 229 8.81 20.32 0.42
CA SER A 229 10.05 21.03 0.06
C SER A 229 10.02 21.63 -1.35
N THR A 230 8.99 21.36 -2.18
CA THR A 230 8.92 21.88 -3.55
C THR A 230 7.86 22.97 -3.71
N PRO A 231 8.03 23.89 -4.70
CA PRO A 231 7.00 24.87 -5.05
C PRO A 231 5.68 24.21 -5.45
N PHE A 232 5.72 23.06 -6.15
CA PHE A 232 4.55 22.31 -6.53
C PHE A 232 3.73 21.86 -5.31
N GLY A 233 4.38 21.27 -4.31
CA GLY A 233 3.72 20.84 -3.08
C GLY A 233 3.13 22.01 -2.28
N LEU A 234 3.81 23.15 -2.28
CA LEU A 234 3.28 24.39 -1.67
C LEU A 234 2.01 24.85 -2.37
N GLN A 235 2.02 24.93 -3.71
CA GLN A 235 0.84 25.31 -4.51
C GLN A 235 -0.31 24.33 -4.31
N LEU A 236 -0.05 23.02 -4.33
CA LEU A 236 -1.06 21.99 -4.14
C LEU A 236 -1.77 22.15 -2.78
N ARG A 237 -0.99 22.32 -1.71
CA ARG A 237 -1.53 22.50 -0.36
C ARG A 237 -2.26 23.82 -0.18
N SER A 238 -1.76 24.91 -0.78
CA SER A 238 -2.43 26.22 -0.71
C SER A 238 -3.79 26.18 -1.42
N VAL A 239 -3.89 25.49 -2.56
CA VAL A 239 -5.15 25.29 -3.29
C VAL A 239 -6.15 24.47 -2.46
N GLY A 240 -5.70 23.46 -1.71
CA GLY A 240 -6.58 22.70 -0.85
C GLY A 240 -7.06 23.46 0.38
N GLU A 241 -6.22 24.33 0.97
CA GLU A 241 -6.57 25.10 2.17
C GLU A 241 -7.41 26.34 1.85
N PHE A 242 -7.04 27.11 0.81
CA PHE A 242 -7.72 28.35 0.44
C PHE A 242 -7.67 28.59 -1.08
N PRO A 243 -8.57 27.97 -1.86
CA PRO A 243 -8.56 28.06 -3.32
C PRO A 243 -8.64 29.49 -3.85
N ILE A 244 -9.55 30.33 -3.30
CA ILE A 244 -9.76 31.72 -3.74
C ILE A 244 -8.49 32.57 -3.55
N GLY A 245 -7.82 32.42 -2.42
CA GLY A 245 -6.56 33.11 -2.17
C GLY A 245 -5.43 32.63 -3.07
N SER A 246 -5.39 31.34 -3.38
CA SER A 246 -4.40 30.77 -4.31
C SER A 246 -4.59 31.29 -5.72
N GLU A 247 -5.84 31.39 -6.17
CA GLU A 247 -6.19 31.97 -7.48
C GLU A 247 -5.79 33.45 -7.57
N SER A 248 -6.00 34.24 -6.51
CA SER A 248 -5.58 35.65 -6.43
C SER A 248 -4.07 35.84 -6.54
N LEU A 249 -3.29 34.81 -6.19
CA LEU A 249 -1.84 34.77 -6.36
C LEU A 249 -1.40 34.23 -7.74
N GLY A 250 -2.33 34.00 -8.67
CA GLY A 250 -2.06 33.49 -10.01
C GLY A 250 -1.84 31.97 -10.11
N ILE A 251 -2.17 31.21 -9.07
CA ILE A 251 -2.06 29.75 -9.11
C ILE A 251 -3.29 29.20 -9.84
N ASN A 252 -3.06 28.33 -10.82
CA ASN A 252 -4.16 27.65 -11.51
C ASN A 252 -4.78 26.55 -10.62
N VAL A 253 -5.86 26.87 -9.91
CA VAL A 253 -6.56 25.99 -8.97
C VAL A 253 -7.08 24.74 -9.66
N TYR A 254 -7.68 24.87 -10.86
CA TYR A 254 -8.19 23.74 -11.62
C TYR A 254 -7.09 22.73 -11.94
N LEU A 255 -5.97 23.22 -12.50
CA LEU A 255 -4.83 22.37 -12.86
C LEU A 255 -4.27 21.62 -11.64
N MET A 256 -4.10 22.30 -10.49
CA MET A 256 -3.58 21.68 -9.28
C MET A 256 -4.51 20.58 -8.76
N LYS A 257 -5.82 20.81 -8.76
CA LYS A 257 -6.81 19.79 -8.38
C LYS A 257 -6.78 18.60 -9.35
N TYR A 258 -6.76 18.84 -10.66
CA TYR A 258 -6.65 17.78 -11.66
C TYR A 258 -5.40 16.92 -11.44
N ILE A 259 -4.26 17.52 -11.26
CA ILE A 259 -3.00 16.82 -11.00
C ILE A 259 -3.09 16.00 -9.71
N GLY A 260 -3.59 16.59 -8.62
CA GLY A 260 -3.72 15.90 -7.32
C GLY A 260 -4.60 14.64 -7.40
N VAL A 261 -5.78 14.76 -8.02
CA VAL A 261 -6.73 13.65 -8.15
C VAL A 261 -6.22 12.59 -9.14
N THR A 262 -5.63 13.00 -10.26
CA THR A 262 -5.10 12.06 -11.27
C THR A 262 -3.90 11.29 -10.73
N LEU A 263 -2.99 11.96 -9.99
CA LEU A 263 -1.89 11.29 -9.29
C LEU A 263 -2.40 10.31 -8.24
N SER A 264 -3.47 10.66 -7.52
CA SER A 264 -4.11 9.75 -6.58
C SER A 264 -4.56 8.46 -7.25
N GLY A 265 -5.14 8.57 -8.45
CA GLY A 265 -5.50 7.42 -9.28
C GLY A 265 -4.28 6.58 -9.71
N ALA A 266 -3.20 7.23 -10.13
CA ALA A 266 -1.97 6.55 -10.54
C ALA A 266 -1.34 5.74 -9.37
N PHE A 267 -1.27 6.32 -8.16
CA PHE A 267 -0.78 5.64 -6.96
C PHE A 267 -1.70 4.46 -6.56
N SER A 268 -3.02 4.64 -6.63
CA SER A 268 -3.98 3.57 -6.36
C SER A 268 -3.89 2.45 -7.40
N GLY A 269 -3.65 2.81 -8.67
CA GLY A 269 -3.37 1.84 -9.73
C GLY A 269 -2.09 1.05 -9.50
N LEU A 270 -1.03 1.73 -9.03
CA LEU A 270 0.23 1.08 -8.63
C LEU A 270 0.00 0.13 -7.43
N ALA A 271 -0.82 0.52 -6.46
CA ALA A 271 -1.22 -0.33 -5.34
C ALA A 271 -1.93 -1.61 -5.81
N GLY A 272 -2.82 -1.48 -6.79
CA GLY A 272 -3.50 -2.62 -7.41
C GLY A 272 -2.54 -3.53 -8.17
N ALA A 273 -1.63 -2.96 -8.98
CA ALA A 273 -0.60 -3.73 -9.69
C ALA A 273 0.31 -4.48 -8.71
N TYR A 274 0.73 -3.83 -7.61
CA TYR A 274 1.51 -4.48 -6.57
C TYR A 274 0.77 -5.69 -5.99
N LEU A 275 -0.50 -5.52 -5.65
CA LEU A 275 -1.32 -6.58 -5.05
C LEU A 275 -1.39 -7.82 -5.96
N VAL A 276 -1.52 -7.62 -7.27
CA VAL A 276 -1.65 -8.73 -8.21
C VAL A 276 -0.31 -9.37 -8.55
N ILE A 277 0.75 -8.59 -8.67
CA ILE A 277 2.06 -9.07 -9.11
C ILE A 277 2.83 -9.72 -7.95
N GLU A 278 2.86 -9.08 -6.79
CA GLU A 278 3.68 -9.51 -5.64
C GLU A 278 2.92 -10.42 -4.67
N SER A 279 1.61 -10.22 -4.51
CA SER A 279 0.87 -10.91 -3.46
C SER A 279 0.16 -12.17 -3.96
N SER A 280 -0.46 -12.13 -5.15
CA SER A 280 -1.32 -13.23 -5.59
C SER A 280 -0.81 -13.98 -6.83
N GLY A 281 -0.05 -13.34 -7.71
CA GLY A 281 0.40 -13.91 -8.98
C GLY A 281 -0.74 -14.13 -10.01
N ILE A 282 -1.96 -13.76 -9.65
CA ILE A 282 -3.17 -13.88 -10.48
C ILE A 282 -4.15 -12.76 -10.11
N TYR A 283 -4.94 -12.30 -11.06
CA TYR A 283 -6.11 -11.47 -10.77
C TYR A 283 -7.26 -12.33 -10.29
N ARG A 284 -7.94 -11.88 -9.25
CA ARG A 284 -9.23 -12.40 -8.80
C ARG A 284 -10.19 -11.24 -8.58
N GLU A 285 -11.45 -11.44 -8.94
CA GLU A 285 -12.49 -10.47 -8.64
C GLU A 285 -12.54 -10.20 -7.12
N ASN A 286 -12.69 -8.94 -6.73
CA ASN A 286 -12.70 -8.48 -5.33
C ASN A 286 -11.41 -8.68 -4.50
N GLN A 287 -10.27 -8.97 -5.12
CA GLN A 287 -9.03 -9.21 -4.37
C GLN A 287 -8.48 -7.98 -3.62
N THR A 288 -8.94 -6.77 -3.96
CA THR A 288 -8.59 -5.54 -3.22
C THR A 288 -9.13 -5.54 -1.80
N GLY A 289 -10.30 -6.19 -1.58
CA GLY A 289 -10.87 -6.46 -0.26
C GLY A 289 -11.07 -5.24 0.61
N GLY A 290 -11.36 -4.06 0.02
CA GLY A 290 -11.56 -2.82 0.75
C GLY A 290 -10.27 -2.10 1.17
N ARG A 291 -9.09 -2.53 0.69
CA ARG A 291 -7.80 -1.91 1.04
C ARG A 291 -7.70 -0.44 0.65
N GLY A 292 -8.42 0.01 -0.39
CA GLY A 292 -8.53 1.41 -0.74
C GLY A 292 -9.25 2.24 0.34
N PHE A 293 -10.26 1.70 1.00
CA PHE A 293 -10.92 2.35 2.14
C PHE A 293 -10.02 2.35 3.38
N ILE A 294 -9.29 1.26 3.62
CA ILE A 294 -8.29 1.19 4.71
C ILE A 294 -7.17 2.21 4.45
N ALA A 295 -6.78 2.42 3.19
CA ALA A 295 -5.82 3.44 2.81
C ALA A 295 -6.31 4.85 3.16
N LEU A 296 -7.58 5.16 2.94
CA LEU A 296 -8.19 6.42 3.37
C LEU A 296 -8.13 6.59 4.89
N ALA A 297 -8.45 5.52 5.64
CA ALA A 297 -8.29 5.52 7.09
C ALA A 297 -6.83 5.79 7.49
N SER A 298 -5.85 5.17 6.80
CA SER A 298 -4.43 5.42 7.04
C SER A 298 -4.01 6.88 6.79
N VAL A 299 -4.63 7.56 5.81
CA VAL A 299 -4.39 9.00 5.55
C VAL A 299 -4.85 9.84 6.74
N ILE A 300 -6.05 9.56 7.26
CA ILE A 300 -6.61 10.28 8.41
C ILE A 300 -5.76 10.01 9.67
N PHE A 301 -5.45 8.74 9.97
CA PHE A 301 -4.57 8.36 11.07
C PHE A 301 -3.18 9.00 10.96
N GLY A 302 -2.66 9.05 9.73
CA GLY A 302 -1.36 9.64 9.41
C GLY A 302 -1.34 11.17 9.36
N ASN A 303 -2.46 11.83 9.70
CA ASN A 303 -2.58 13.29 9.69
C ASN A 303 -2.12 13.91 8.36
N TRP A 304 -2.52 13.29 7.26
CA TRP A 304 -2.17 13.72 5.88
C TRP A 304 -0.66 13.89 5.65
N ARG A 305 0.16 13.03 6.27
CA ARG A 305 1.62 13.00 6.09
C ARG A 305 2.08 11.65 5.56
N PRO A 306 2.99 11.58 4.60
CA PRO A 306 3.49 10.32 4.05
C PRO A 306 4.06 9.37 5.11
N THR A 307 4.79 9.91 6.10
CA THR A 307 5.31 9.11 7.23
C THR A 307 4.22 8.58 8.14
N GLY A 308 3.14 9.34 8.33
CA GLY A 308 1.98 8.89 9.10
C GLY A 308 1.20 7.79 8.38
N VAL A 309 1.04 7.92 7.05
CA VAL A 309 0.43 6.86 6.23
C VAL A 309 1.27 5.58 6.25
N LEU A 310 2.61 5.68 6.22
CA LEU A 310 3.48 4.53 6.38
C LEU A 310 3.22 3.80 7.72
N MET A 311 3.10 4.55 8.81
CA MET A 311 2.79 3.97 10.13
C MET A 311 1.39 3.36 10.17
N GLY A 312 0.39 4.07 9.65
CA GLY A 312 -1.00 3.58 9.58
C GLY A 312 -1.13 2.32 8.74
N SER A 313 -0.55 2.31 7.54
CA SER A 313 -0.56 1.14 6.66
C SER A 313 0.21 -0.04 7.27
N GLY A 314 1.32 0.22 7.97
CA GLY A 314 2.06 -0.79 8.72
C GLY A 314 1.20 -1.44 9.82
N LEU A 315 0.44 -0.64 10.57
CA LEU A 315 -0.47 -1.13 11.60
C LEU A 315 -1.58 -2.02 11.00
N PHE A 316 -2.25 -1.57 9.94
CA PHE A 316 -3.30 -2.37 9.29
C PHE A 316 -2.73 -3.61 8.61
N GLY A 317 -1.58 -3.51 7.92
CA GLY A 317 -0.92 -4.66 7.32
C GLY A 317 -0.46 -5.70 8.35
N TYR A 318 -0.04 -5.24 9.55
CA TYR A 318 0.30 -6.13 10.64
C TYR A 318 -0.93 -6.87 11.20
N ALA A 319 -2.05 -6.17 11.34
CA ALA A 319 -3.31 -6.80 11.74
C ALA A 319 -3.77 -7.87 10.74
N ASP A 320 -3.69 -7.57 9.43
CA ASP A 320 -3.99 -8.54 8.36
C ASP A 320 -3.04 -9.75 8.41
N ALA A 321 -1.73 -9.53 8.64
CA ALA A 321 -0.74 -10.60 8.73
C ALA A 321 -1.00 -11.53 9.91
N LEU A 322 -1.42 -10.99 11.05
CA LEU A 322 -1.81 -11.77 12.22
C LEU A 322 -3.07 -12.58 11.98
N GLN A 323 -4.07 -12.00 11.30
CA GLN A 323 -5.30 -12.72 10.96
C GLN A 323 -4.99 -13.95 10.11
N LEU A 324 -4.22 -13.82 9.04
CA LEU A 324 -3.86 -14.93 8.16
C LEU A 324 -3.14 -16.06 8.92
N ARG A 325 -2.23 -15.72 9.85
CA ARG A 325 -1.51 -16.71 10.64
C ARG A 325 -2.37 -17.37 11.72
N SER A 326 -3.33 -16.65 12.29
CA SER A 326 -4.26 -17.25 13.24
C SER A 326 -5.18 -18.27 12.57
N GLU A 327 -5.60 -18.03 11.33
CA GLU A 327 -6.38 -18.97 10.54
C GLU A 327 -5.58 -20.25 10.21
N GLU A 328 -4.29 -20.12 9.87
CA GLU A 328 -3.41 -21.28 9.65
C GLU A 328 -3.25 -22.13 10.92
N SER A 329 -3.09 -21.50 12.09
CA SER A 329 -2.94 -22.21 13.37
C SER A 329 -4.23 -22.93 13.79
N VAL A 330 -5.40 -22.31 13.58
CA VAL A 330 -6.71 -22.92 13.85
C VAL A 330 -7.00 -24.05 12.86
N HIS A 331 -6.64 -23.89 11.59
CA HIS A 331 -6.81 -24.97 10.58
C HIS A 331 -5.91 -26.17 10.88
N GLY A 332 -4.67 -25.93 11.31
CA GLY A 332 -3.76 -26.98 11.79
C GLY A 332 -4.30 -27.73 13.01
N LEU A 333 -4.92 -27.02 13.95
CA LEU A 333 -5.56 -27.61 15.13
C LEU A 333 -6.79 -28.45 14.76
N LEU A 334 -7.62 -27.98 13.82
CA LEU A 334 -8.79 -28.71 13.32
C LEU A 334 -8.38 -29.97 12.55
N LEU A 335 -7.30 -29.94 11.76
CA LEU A 335 -6.75 -31.11 11.09
C LEU A 335 -6.23 -32.15 12.10
N LEU A 336 -5.56 -31.72 13.16
CA LEU A 336 -5.10 -32.63 14.24
C LEU A 336 -6.29 -33.30 14.95
N ILE A 337 -7.38 -32.55 15.22
CA ILE A 337 -8.59 -33.09 15.84
C ILE A 337 -9.33 -34.05 14.90
N SER A 338 -9.24 -33.87 13.57
CA SER A 338 -9.89 -34.75 12.60
C SER A 338 -9.14 -36.08 12.35
N ILE A 339 -7.89 -36.21 12.83
CA ILE A 339 -7.04 -37.40 12.70
C ILE A 339 -7.11 -38.27 13.97
N VAL A 340 -7.65 -37.76 15.08
CA VAL A 340 -7.91 -38.49 16.33
C VAL A 340 -9.37 -38.95 16.39
#